data_c244ab117b612e4a979d496fbae779b9
#
_entry.id   c244ab117b612e4a979d496fbae779b9
#
_cell.length_a   1.000
_cell.length_b   1.000
_cell.length_c   1.000
_cell.angle_alpha   90.00
_cell.angle_beta   90.00
_cell.angle_gamma   90.00
#
_symmetry.space_group_name_H-M   'P 1'
#
loop_
_entity.id
_entity.type
_entity.pdbx_description
1 polymer ?
#
loop_
_entity_poly.entity_id
_entity_poly.type
_entity_poly.pdbx_seq_one_letter_code
_entity_poly.pdbx_strand_id
1 'polypeptide(L)'
;MATESTESTEPTEPTEPTEKKATGQVAQGHGSEHTGLHRRLTSAQVSMIGLSGALGTGLFLGSGSTISLAGPGTVISYILAGTLALGIVWALAEMVSVHPVPGGHGAIAGAYLGRLGGFVARWNFGIQSFVAVGAEVVATATYLQHWFPGLSLGAGTVLCSLFVVGLNLATVRLYGTSEYWFSMIKVVSIVVFILLGLSLIFFGWPSSNPPTGAHNLIAYGGLFPNGFTGVLLAACIAVFSFGGIENSSAGAAESEHPERDIPRAARNMIWRLLIFYILAVGVIVTMQPWTQTAASGSTLESSPFVKALDSAGIHAAGHIMNAILIAAALSAANGCLYASSRMFHSLALDGMAPAFAGKTSHSGAPRGAVIFASIGMVAASLIAIFSAKVAFGYLMGAVILAILITWIVVFLTHIRFRAVRKATGLGIPKAHLWGAPFTAWFGIAACLAVFISLYWLMPNVWIAGPPYLLILFGAYWLARRFGNIPPAVKPEELPRIG
;
A
#
# COMPACT_ATOMS: atom_id res chain seq x y z
N MET A 1 52.33 -72.42 37.84
CA MET A 1 52.95 -71.49 38.75
C MET A 1 52.25 -70.19 38.60
N ALA A 2 51.38 -69.92 39.55
CA ALA A 2 50.52 -68.76 39.60
C ALA A 2 51.23 -67.59 40.29
N THR A 3 51.03 -66.41 39.86
CA THR A 3 51.20 -65.23 40.68
C THR A 3 50.00 -64.27 40.41
N GLU A 4 49.11 -64.18 41.43
CA GLU A 4 48.07 -63.19 41.62
C GLU A 4 48.74 -61.86 41.81
N SER A 5 48.11 -60.80 41.17
CA SER A 5 48.38 -59.42 41.53
C SER A 5 46.97 -58.76 41.88
N THR A 6 46.82 -58.44 43.11
CA THR A 6 45.76 -57.76 43.74
C THR A 6 45.61 -56.28 43.21
N GLU A 7 44.46 -55.94 42.72
CA GLU A 7 44.08 -54.58 42.29
C GLU A 7 43.40 -53.90 43.46
N SER A 8 43.97 -52.76 43.92
CA SER A 8 43.45 -51.94 44.96
C SER A 8 42.45 -50.86 44.37
N THR A 9 41.25 -50.86 44.81
CA THR A 9 40.22 -49.87 44.49
C THR A 9 40.44 -48.65 45.35
N GLU A 10 40.74 -47.51 44.68
CA GLU A 10 40.61 -46.16 45.27
C GLU A 10 39.20 -45.60 45.11
N PRO A 11 38.67 -44.83 46.06
CA PRO A 11 37.30 -44.27 46.00
C PRO A 11 37.34 -42.99 45.17
N THR A 12 36.44 -42.90 44.20
CA THR A 12 36.13 -41.72 43.36
C THR A 12 35.47 -40.63 44.17
N GLU A 13 36.08 -39.43 44.19
CA GLU A 13 35.49 -38.18 44.65
C GLU A 13 34.29 -37.73 43.76
N PRO A 14 33.27 -37.03 44.33
CA PRO A 14 32.15 -36.53 43.54
C PRO A 14 32.55 -35.25 42.81
N THR A 15 32.42 -35.30 41.47
CA THR A 15 32.59 -34.15 40.58
C THR A 15 31.50 -33.12 40.77
N GLU A 16 31.88 -31.89 41.12
CA GLU A 16 31.05 -30.71 41.11
C GLU A 16 30.44 -30.43 39.72
N PRO A 17 29.19 -29.94 39.62
CA PRO A 17 28.59 -29.56 38.34
C PRO A 17 29.24 -28.29 37.78
N THR A 18 29.91 -28.41 36.65
CA THR A 18 30.48 -27.32 35.88
C THR A 18 29.36 -26.36 35.42
N GLU A 19 29.32 -25.19 36.01
CA GLU A 19 28.52 -24.03 35.54
C GLU A 19 28.91 -23.70 34.09
N LYS A 20 28.10 -24.12 33.13
CA LYS A 20 28.19 -23.63 31.76
C LYS A 20 27.80 -22.14 31.75
N LYS A 21 28.84 -21.27 31.69
CA LYS A 21 28.65 -19.87 31.31
C LYS A 21 27.87 -19.83 30.00
N ALA A 22 26.60 -19.39 30.09
CA ALA A 22 25.77 -19.02 28.96
C ALA A 22 26.36 -17.76 28.33
N THR A 23 27.30 -17.96 27.40
CA THR A 23 27.66 -16.92 26.43
C THR A 23 26.43 -16.63 25.59
N GLY A 24 25.94 -15.37 25.66
CA GLY A 24 24.80 -14.89 24.93
C GLY A 24 24.93 -15.10 23.42
N GLN A 25 24.39 -16.19 22.93
CA GLN A 25 23.96 -16.27 21.55
C GLN A 25 22.67 -15.48 21.45
N VAL A 26 22.79 -14.28 20.87
CA VAL A 26 21.66 -13.47 20.38
C VAL A 26 20.79 -14.40 19.54
N ALA A 27 19.51 -14.52 19.95
CA ALA A 27 18.50 -15.33 19.29
C ALA A 27 18.23 -14.76 17.86
N GLN A 28 19.11 -15.12 16.94
CA GLN A 28 18.84 -15.00 15.50
C GLN A 28 18.11 -16.28 15.07
N GLY A 29 16.81 -16.15 14.76
CA GLY A 29 16.16 -17.20 13.99
C GLY A 29 14.80 -17.76 14.45
N HIS A 30 14.22 -17.35 15.57
CA HIS A 30 12.98 -18.00 16.05
C HIS A 30 11.67 -17.49 15.43
N GLY A 31 11.68 -16.44 14.58
CA GLY A 31 10.46 -15.88 13.96
C GLY A 31 10.03 -16.53 12.63
N SER A 32 10.93 -17.15 11.89
CA SER A 32 10.64 -17.66 10.53
C SER A 32 10.18 -19.12 10.49
N GLU A 33 10.54 -19.94 11.47
CA GLU A 33 10.21 -21.37 11.45
C GLU A 33 8.72 -21.65 11.68
N HIS A 34 8.01 -20.81 12.45
CA HIS A 34 6.58 -21.00 12.73
C HIS A 34 5.63 -20.43 11.68
N THR A 35 6.08 -19.53 10.80
CA THR A 35 5.20 -18.86 9.83
C THR A 35 5.35 -19.39 8.41
N GLY A 36 6.41 -20.11 8.11
CA GLY A 36 6.72 -20.66 6.78
C GLY A 36 7.05 -19.61 5.71
N LEU A 37 7.09 -18.30 6.04
CA LEU A 37 7.51 -17.24 5.12
C LEU A 37 9.04 -17.13 5.10
N HIS A 38 9.61 -16.96 3.90
CA HIS A 38 11.05 -16.85 3.73
C HIS A 38 11.49 -15.39 3.65
N ARG A 39 12.51 -15.00 4.43
CA ARG A 39 13.16 -13.69 4.38
C ARG A 39 14.10 -13.63 3.17
N ARG A 40 13.61 -13.10 2.04
CA ARG A 40 14.33 -13.04 0.75
C ARG A 40 14.16 -11.72 0.00
N LEU A 41 13.50 -10.73 0.60
CA LEU A 41 13.35 -9.42 0.00
C LEU A 41 14.53 -8.51 0.38
N THR A 42 15.21 -8.01 -0.64
CA THR A 42 16.27 -7.02 -0.47
C THR A 42 15.71 -5.64 -0.10
N SER A 43 16.52 -4.77 0.49
CA SER A 43 16.16 -3.38 0.84
C SER A 43 15.58 -2.60 -0.36
N ALA A 44 16.11 -2.80 -1.56
CA ALA A 44 15.61 -2.17 -2.79
C ALA A 44 14.20 -2.67 -3.15
N GLN A 45 13.96 -3.98 -3.06
CA GLN A 45 12.65 -4.58 -3.34
C GLN A 45 11.59 -4.14 -2.32
N VAL A 46 11.92 -4.11 -1.02
CA VAL A 46 11.02 -3.60 0.04
C VAL A 46 10.64 -2.14 -0.24
N SER A 47 11.60 -1.29 -0.63
CA SER A 47 11.34 0.11 -1.01
C SER A 47 10.42 0.23 -2.22
N MET A 48 10.57 -0.63 -3.23
CA MET A 48 9.75 -0.60 -4.45
C MET A 48 8.35 -1.16 -4.23
N ILE A 49 8.17 -2.16 -3.35
CA ILE A 49 6.84 -2.67 -2.96
C ILE A 49 6.00 -1.57 -2.31
N GLY A 50 6.61 -0.74 -1.45
CA GLY A 50 5.91 0.42 -0.89
C GLY A 50 5.47 1.46 -1.92
N LEU A 51 6.27 1.65 -2.99
CA LEU A 51 5.95 2.55 -4.10
C LEU A 51 4.90 1.97 -5.05
N SER A 52 4.82 0.65 -5.17
CA SER A 52 3.98 -0.02 -6.16
C SER A 52 2.49 0.31 -5.98
N GLY A 53 2.02 0.27 -4.75
CA GLY A 53 0.63 0.59 -4.41
C GLY A 53 0.30 2.07 -4.60
N ALA A 54 1.21 2.97 -4.24
CA ALA A 54 0.95 4.40 -4.27
C ALA A 54 1.01 4.99 -5.69
N LEU A 55 1.96 4.60 -6.52
CA LEU A 55 2.05 5.05 -7.91
C LEU A 55 1.19 4.18 -8.84
N GLY A 56 -0.12 4.17 -8.59
CA GLY A 56 -1.12 3.50 -9.41
C GLY A 56 -1.78 4.43 -10.43
N THR A 57 -2.92 3.98 -10.96
CA THR A 57 -3.78 4.77 -11.89
C THR A 57 -4.30 6.06 -11.27
N GLY A 58 -4.32 6.16 -9.93
CA GLY A 58 -4.79 7.33 -9.18
C GLY A 58 -4.06 8.63 -9.49
N LEU A 59 -2.73 8.62 -9.71
CA LEU A 59 -2.00 9.82 -10.13
C LEU A 59 -2.29 10.17 -11.58
N PHE A 60 -2.18 9.21 -12.48
CA PHE A 60 -2.21 9.46 -13.92
C PHE A 60 -3.59 9.84 -14.46
N LEU A 61 -4.65 9.32 -13.87
CA LEU A 61 -6.03 9.64 -14.24
C LEU A 61 -6.73 10.49 -13.17
N GLY A 62 -6.56 10.15 -11.90
CA GLY A 62 -7.25 10.80 -10.78
C GLY A 62 -6.84 12.26 -10.55
N SER A 63 -5.65 12.68 -11.02
CA SER A 63 -5.21 14.08 -10.91
C SER A 63 -6.11 15.05 -11.68
N GLY A 64 -6.82 14.60 -12.72
CA GLY A 64 -7.80 15.41 -13.42
C GLY A 64 -8.92 15.93 -12.52
N SER A 65 -9.46 15.08 -11.64
CA SER A 65 -10.51 15.44 -10.69
C SER A 65 -10.02 16.45 -9.64
N THR A 66 -8.78 16.33 -9.16
CA THR A 66 -8.20 17.28 -8.21
C THR A 66 -7.94 18.63 -8.87
N ILE A 67 -7.45 18.62 -10.12
CA ILE A 67 -7.21 19.85 -10.91
C ILE A 67 -8.54 20.56 -11.19
N SER A 68 -9.62 19.84 -11.48
CA SER A 68 -10.94 20.44 -11.72
C SER A 68 -11.49 21.19 -10.50
N LEU A 69 -11.18 20.74 -9.29
CA LEU A 69 -11.63 21.36 -8.05
C LEU A 69 -10.78 22.55 -7.61
N ALA A 70 -9.46 22.44 -7.73
CA ALA A 70 -8.53 23.41 -7.16
C ALA A 70 -7.82 24.30 -8.20
N GLY A 71 -7.93 23.98 -9.49
CA GLY A 71 -7.12 24.62 -10.52
C GLY A 71 -5.62 24.45 -10.23
N PRO A 72 -4.79 25.48 -10.43
CA PRO A 72 -3.35 25.44 -10.10
C PRO A 72 -3.07 25.17 -8.61
N GLY A 73 -4.01 25.54 -7.70
CA GLY A 73 -3.94 25.25 -6.27
C GLY A 73 -3.89 23.76 -5.90
N THR A 74 -4.13 22.88 -6.85
CA THR A 74 -3.99 21.41 -6.69
C THR A 74 -2.62 21.00 -6.15
N VAL A 75 -1.56 21.72 -6.45
CA VAL A 75 -0.21 21.47 -5.89
C VAL A 75 -0.25 21.51 -4.35
N ILE A 76 -0.95 22.49 -3.79
CA ILE A 76 -1.13 22.62 -2.33
C ILE A 76 -2.00 21.47 -1.80
N SER A 77 -3.02 21.05 -2.54
CA SER A 77 -3.85 19.91 -2.19
C SER A 77 -3.02 18.62 -2.05
N TYR A 78 -2.08 18.37 -2.96
CA TYR A 78 -1.17 17.22 -2.87
C TYR A 78 -0.16 17.35 -1.72
N ILE A 79 0.28 18.55 -1.38
CA ILE A 79 1.13 18.80 -0.19
C ILE A 79 0.35 18.44 1.09
N LEU A 80 -0.90 18.89 1.22
CA LEU A 80 -1.74 18.60 2.38
C LEU A 80 -2.01 17.09 2.51
N ALA A 81 -2.43 16.44 1.43
CA ALA A 81 -2.66 15.00 1.39
C ALA A 81 -1.37 14.21 1.68
N GLY A 82 -0.24 14.64 1.13
CA GLY A 82 1.07 14.04 1.36
C GLY A 82 1.54 14.18 2.81
N THR A 83 1.19 15.26 3.51
CA THR A 83 1.48 15.41 4.94
C THR A 83 0.74 14.37 5.78
N LEU A 84 -0.51 14.06 5.45
CA LEU A 84 -1.26 12.99 6.11
C LEU A 84 -0.64 11.62 5.81
N ALA A 85 -0.33 11.35 4.54
CA ALA A 85 0.34 10.12 4.11
C ALA A 85 1.70 9.92 4.79
N LEU A 86 2.47 11.01 4.98
CA LEU A 86 3.72 11.03 5.74
C LEU A 86 3.50 10.49 7.16
N GLY A 87 2.45 10.94 7.84
CA GLY A 87 2.09 10.47 9.18
C GLY A 87 1.85 8.96 9.22
N ILE A 88 1.09 8.42 8.23
CA ILE A 88 0.82 6.98 8.12
C ILE A 88 2.11 6.19 7.91
N VAL A 89 2.95 6.60 6.97
CA VAL A 89 4.18 5.88 6.65
C VAL A 89 5.14 5.82 7.84
N TRP A 90 5.29 6.93 8.59
CA TRP A 90 6.15 6.92 9.77
C TRP A 90 5.53 6.14 10.94
N ALA A 91 4.21 6.18 11.15
CA ALA A 91 3.55 5.34 12.14
C ALA A 91 3.72 3.84 11.82
N LEU A 92 3.56 3.46 10.55
CA LEU A 92 3.81 2.09 10.09
C LEU A 92 5.28 1.69 10.27
N ALA A 93 6.23 2.53 9.82
CA ALA A 93 7.65 2.24 9.91
C ALA A 93 8.09 2.06 11.37
N GLU A 94 7.57 2.87 12.29
CA GLU A 94 7.86 2.76 13.71
C GLU A 94 7.40 1.43 14.30
N MET A 95 6.15 1.03 14.04
CA MET A 95 5.59 -0.20 14.60
C MET A 95 6.19 -1.46 13.96
N VAL A 96 6.31 -1.46 12.64
CA VAL A 96 6.69 -2.64 11.85
C VAL A 96 8.20 -2.90 11.91
N SER A 97 9.04 -1.88 12.13
CA SER A 97 10.47 -2.09 12.38
C SER A 97 10.75 -2.76 13.72
N VAL A 98 9.87 -2.59 14.70
CA VAL A 98 9.93 -3.26 16.01
C VAL A 98 9.31 -4.66 15.95
N HIS A 99 8.20 -4.81 15.24
CA HIS A 99 7.44 -6.05 15.13
C HIS A 99 7.27 -6.46 13.65
N PRO A 100 8.28 -7.04 13.01
CA PRO A 100 8.18 -7.51 11.62
C PRO A 100 7.47 -8.88 11.57
N VAL A 101 6.15 -8.85 11.72
CA VAL A 101 5.30 -10.04 11.78
C VAL A 101 4.47 -10.23 10.52
N PRO A 102 4.10 -11.47 10.15
CA PRO A 102 3.16 -11.74 9.08
C PRO A 102 1.83 -11.01 9.30
N GLY A 103 1.30 -10.39 8.24
CA GLY A 103 0.12 -9.54 8.35
C GLY A 103 0.42 -8.11 8.83
N GLY A 104 1.70 -7.76 9.03
CA GLY A 104 2.18 -6.39 9.24
C GLY A 104 1.34 -5.60 10.24
N HIS A 105 0.89 -4.40 9.82
CA HIS A 105 0.09 -3.50 10.66
C HIS A 105 -1.19 -4.13 11.22
N GLY A 106 -1.81 -5.07 10.49
CA GLY A 106 -3.04 -5.73 10.91
C GLY A 106 -2.82 -6.70 12.07
N ALA A 107 -1.72 -7.46 12.07
CA ALA A 107 -1.34 -8.32 13.19
C ALA A 107 -0.94 -7.50 14.42
N ILE A 108 -0.19 -6.40 14.21
CA ILE A 108 0.16 -5.47 15.28
C ILE A 108 -1.10 -4.84 15.88
N ALA A 109 -2.09 -4.45 15.05
CA ALA A 109 -3.38 -3.95 15.54
C ALA A 109 -4.08 -4.99 16.43
N GLY A 110 -3.98 -6.28 16.11
CA GLY A 110 -4.51 -7.36 16.95
C GLY A 110 -3.91 -7.40 18.35
N ALA A 111 -2.61 -7.20 18.45
CA ALA A 111 -1.91 -7.21 19.74
C ALA A 111 -2.21 -5.95 20.60
N TYR A 112 -2.28 -4.77 19.96
CA TYR A 112 -2.41 -3.50 20.68
C TYR A 112 -3.86 -3.02 20.87
N LEU A 113 -4.78 -3.36 19.96
CA LEU A 113 -6.21 -3.00 20.02
C LEU A 113 -7.12 -4.19 20.34
N GLY A 114 -6.54 -5.39 20.51
CA GLY A 114 -7.28 -6.61 20.80
C GLY A 114 -7.89 -7.27 19.55
N ARG A 115 -8.65 -8.36 19.79
CA ARG A 115 -9.17 -9.24 18.73
C ARG A 115 -9.98 -8.52 17.67
N LEU A 116 -10.85 -7.61 18.07
CA LEU A 116 -11.66 -6.81 17.14
C LEU A 116 -10.77 -5.95 16.25
N GLY A 117 -9.79 -5.26 16.85
CA GLY A 117 -8.83 -4.42 16.11
C GLY A 117 -8.06 -5.22 15.05
N GLY A 118 -7.54 -6.39 15.43
CA GLY A 118 -6.81 -7.27 14.52
C GLY A 118 -7.68 -7.89 13.42
N PHE A 119 -8.93 -8.25 13.74
CA PHE A 119 -9.89 -8.75 12.76
C PHE A 119 -10.25 -7.66 11.75
N VAL A 120 -10.71 -6.50 12.25
CA VAL A 120 -11.12 -5.37 11.41
C VAL A 120 -9.95 -4.90 10.54
N ALA A 121 -8.76 -4.68 11.11
CA ALA A 121 -7.61 -4.22 10.35
C ALA A 121 -7.27 -5.14 9.17
N ARG A 122 -7.20 -6.46 9.40
CA ARG A 122 -6.76 -7.42 8.39
C ARG A 122 -7.85 -7.74 7.36
N TRP A 123 -9.10 -7.94 7.77
CA TRP A 123 -10.21 -8.18 6.85
C TRP A 123 -10.52 -6.94 6.02
N ASN A 124 -10.58 -5.75 6.65
CA ASN A 124 -10.79 -4.49 5.94
C ASN A 124 -9.72 -4.26 4.88
N PHE A 125 -8.44 -4.43 5.24
CA PHE A 125 -7.34 -4.27 4.30
C PHE A 125 -7.35 -5.36 3.22
N GLY A 126 -7.65 -6.61 3.57
CA GLY A 126 -7.75 -7.72 2.63
C GLY A 126 -8.83 -7.48 1.58
N ILE A 127 -10.04 -7.06 2.00
CA ILE A 127 -11.18 -6.74 1.12
C ILE A 127 -10.83 -5.53 0.24
N GLN A 128 -10.36 -4.44 0.84
CA GLN A 128 -9.88 -3.26 0.10
C GLN A 128 -8.94 -3.66 -1.03
N SER A 129 -7.95 -4.48 -0.70
CA SER A 129 -6.90 -4.86 -1.64
C SER A 129 -7.41 -5.74 -2.77
N PHE A 130 -8.22 -6.78 -2.51
CA PHE A 130 -8.69 -7.61 -3.62
C PHE A 130 -9.71 -6.89 -4.52
N VAL A 131 -10.51 -5.95 -3.99
CA VAL A 131 -11.38 -5.10 -4.82
C VAL A 131 -10.53 -4.18 -5.69
N ALA A 132 -9.48 -3.59 -5.13
CA ALA A 132 -8.53 -2.78 -5.89
C ALA A 132 -7.86 -3.60 -7.01
N VAL A 133 -7.41 -4.84 -6.73
CA VAL A 133 -6.86 -5.73 -7.78
C VAL A 133 -7.85 -5.95 -8.91
N GLY A 134 -9.14 -6.22 -8.59
CA GLY A 134 -10.19 -6.39 -9.59
C GLY A 134 -10.35 -5.17 -10.48
N ALA A 135 -10.33 -3.97 -9.91
CA ALA A 135 -10.40 -2.72 -10.66
C ALA A 135 -9.17 -2.50 -11.56
N GLU A 136 -7.97 -2.74 -11.04
CA GLU A 136 -6.72 -2.54 -11.79
C GLU A 136 -6.54 -3.52 -12.95
N VAL A 137 -6.94 -4.79 -12.82
CA VAL A 137 -6.89 -5.74 -13.94
C VAL A 137 -7.91 -5.41 -15.03
N VAL A 138 -9.10 -4.90 -14.67
CA VAL A 138 -10.08 -4.40 -15.64
C VAL A 138 -9.57 -3.13 -16.33
N ALA A 139 -8.99 -2.20 -15.59
CA ALA A 139 -8.36 -1.01 -16.16
C ALA A 139 -7.22 -1.37 -17.12
N THR A 140 -6.38 -2.34 -16.75
CA THR A 140 -5.31 -2.84 -17.63
C THR A 140 -5.87 -3.42 -18.93
N ALA A 141 -6.94 -4.22 -18.85
CA ALA A 141 -7.60 -4.76 -20.03
C ALA A 141 -8.17 -3.66 -20.94
N THR A 142 -8.75 -2.62 -20.36
CA THR A 142 -9.22 -1.43 -21.09
C THR A 142 -8.07 -0.71 -21.81
N TYR A 143 -6.91 -0.55 -21.15
CA TYR A 143 -5.73 0.05 -21.77
C TYR A 143 -5.16 -0.81 -22.89
N LEU A 144 -5.19 -2.14 -22.78
CA LEU A 144 -4.79 -3.07 -23.84
C LEU A 144 -5.70 -2.96 -25.07
N GLN A 145 -7.00 -2.70 -24.90
CA GLN A 145 -7.93 -2.48 -26.02
C GLN A 145 -7.55 -1.28 -26.89
N HIS A 146 -6.85 -0.29 -26.34
CA HIS A 146 -6.35 0.85 -27.14
C HIS A 146 -5.37 0.38 -28.25
N TRP A 147 -4.57 -0.67 -28.01
CA TRP A 147 -3.66 -1.23 -29.02
C TRP A 147 -4.24 -2.45 -29.75
N PHE A 148 -5.12 -3.18 -29.09
CA PHE A 148 -5.74 -4.41 -29.59
C PHE A 148 -7.27 -4.29 -29.54
N PRO A 149 -7.90 -3.52 -30.47
CA PRO A 149 -9.35 -3.28 -30.42
C PRO A 149 -10.20 -4.57 -30.53
N GLY A 150 -9.65 -5.64 -31.09
CA GLY A 150 -10.31 -6.96 -31.17
C GLY A 150 -10.28 -7.76 -29.85
N LEU A 151 -9.52 -7.33 -28.84
CA LEU A 151 -9.47 -8.00 -27.53
C LEU A 151 -10.74 -7.65 -26.74
N SER A 152 -11.57 -8.64 -26.42
CA SER A 152 -12.72 -8.39 -25.55
C SER A 152 -12.26 -8.02 -24.13
N LEU A 153 -13.01 -7.14 -23.45
CA LEU A 153 -12.69 -6.72 -22.07
C LEU A 153 -12.57 -7.93 -21.13
N GLY A 154 -13.46 -8.92 -21.26
CA GLY A 154 -13.42 -10.15 -20.46
C GLY A 154 -12.14 -10.96 -20.69
N ALA A 155 -11.75 -11.19 -21.97
CA ALA A 155 -10.52 -11.94 -22.29
C ALA A 155 -9.28 -11.20 -21.79
N GLY A 156 -9.21 -9.88 -21.98
CA GLY A 156 -8.13 -9.05 -21.46
C GLY A 156 -8.02 -9.11 -19.92
N THR A 157 -9.16 -9.03 -19.25
CA THR A 157 -9.21 -9.13 -17.76
C THR A 157 -8.74 -10.50 -17.27
N VAL A 158 -9.17 -11.59 -17.92
CA VAL A 158 -8.70 -12.94 -17.58
C VAL A 158 -7.20 -13.07 -17.79
N LEU A 159 -6.67 -12.58 -18.92
CA LEU A 159 -5.23 -12.61 -19.21
C LEU A 159 -4.41 -11.86 -18.16
N CYS A 160 -4.81 -10.64 -17.81
CA CYS A 160 -4.17 -9.83 -16.79
C CYS A 160 -4.27 -10.48 -15.40
N SER A 161 -5.43 -11.06 -15.06
CA SER A 161 -5.63 -11.77 -13.80
C SER A 161 -4.72 -12.99 -13.68
N LEU A 162 -4.63 -13.81 -14.71
CA LEU A 162 -3.74 -14.98 -14.74
C LEU A 162 -2.27 -14.57 -14.60
N PHE A 163 -1.87 -13.48 -15.25
CA PHE A 163 -0.52 -12.94 -15.13
C PHE A 163 -0.19 -12.52 -13.69
N VAL A 164 -1.06 -11.70 -13.06
CA VAL A 164 -0.86 -11.21 -11.69
C VAL A 164 -0.91 -12.34 -10.67
N VAL A 165 -1.83 -13.28 -10.81
CA VAL A 165 -1.92 -14.47 -9.94
C VAL A 165 -0.70 -15.36 -10.12
N GLY A 166 -0.26 -15.59 -11.36
CA GLY A 166 0.94 -16.37 -11.67
C GLY A 166 2.18 -15.83 -10.99
N LEU A 167 2.40 -14.51 -11.03
CA LEU A 167 3.51 -13.86 -10.33
C LEU A 167 3.44 -14.06 -8.81
N ASN A 168 2.25 -13.98 -8.21
CA ASN A 168 2.07 -14.13 -6.76
C ASN A 168 2.13 -15.60 -6.28
N LEU A 169 1.83 -16.57 -7.15
CA LEU A 169 1.99 -18.00 -6.86
C LEU A 169 3.44 -18.48 -7.02
N ALA A 170 4.28 -17.71 -7.67
CA ALA A 170 5.68 -17.99 -7.88
C ALA A 170 6.50 -17.81 -6.60
N THR A 171 7.81 -17.62 -6.72
CA THR A 171 8.68 -17.39 -5.55
C THR A 171 8.63 -15.94 -5.11
N VAL A 172 8.83 -15.68 -3.81
CA VAL A 172 8.93 -14.32 -3.25
C VAL A 172 10.01 -13.49 -3.97
N ARG A 173 11.11 -14.15 -4.38
CA ARG A 173 12.18 -13.49 -5.14
C ARG A 173 11.71 -13.02 -6.53
N LEU A 174 10.98 -13.88 -7.26
CA LEU A 174 10.45 -13.50 -8.59
C LEU A 174 9.44 -12.36 -8.47
N TYR A 175 8.53 -12.43 -7.48
CA TYR A 175 7.63 -11.33 -7.15
C TYR A 175 8.39 -10.02 -6.91
N GLY A 176 9.36 -10.03 -5.98
CA GLY A 176 10.15 -8.84 -5.66
C GLY A 176 10.94 -8.27 -6.84
N THR A 177 11.44 -9.13 -7.73
CA THR A 177 12.17 -8.70 -8.93
C THR A 177 11.23 -8.10 -9.97
N SER A 178 10.07 -8.72 -10.23
CA SER A 178 9.07 -8.17 -11.17
C SER A 178 8.54 -6.83 -10.68
N GLU A 179 8.24 -6.70 -9.40
CA GLU A 179 7.74 -5.46 -8.81
C GLU A 179 8.80 -4.35 -8.82
N TYR A 180 10.06 -4.68 -8.64
CA TYR A 180 11.17 -3.73 -8.80
C TYR A 180 11.17 -3.11 -10.20
N TRP A 181 11.07 -3.93 -11.25
CA TRP A 181 11.08 -3.43 -12.64
C TRP A 181 9.82 -2.64 -13.00
N PHE A 182 8.63 -3.11 -12.60
CA PHE A 182 7.39 -2.34 -12.79
C PHE A 182 7.45 -0.98 -12.10
N SER A 183 7.93 -0.94 -10.86
CA SER A 183 8.08 0.32 -10.14
C SER A 183 9.16 1.22 -10.75
N MET A 184 10.24 0.63 -11.31
CA MET A 184 11.27 1.39 -11.99
C MET A 184 10.73 2.06 -13.27
N ILE A 185 9.92 1.36 -14.06
CA ILE A 185 9.25 1.94 -15.23
C ILE A 185 8.44 3.17 -14.84
N LYS A 186 7.63 3.09 -13.77
CA LYS A 186 6.83 4.21 -13.27
C LYS A 186 7.70 5.40 -12.85
N VAL A 187 8.75 5.14 -12.07
CA VAL A 187 9.68 6.18 -11.58
C VAL A 187 10.37 6.87 -12.74
N VAL A 188 10.94 6.11 -13.68
CA VAL A 188 11.62 6.67 -14.85
C VAL A 188 10.64 7.50 -15.69
N SER A 189 9.44 6.98 -15.92
CA SER A 189 8.42 7.69 -16.71
C SER A 189 8.01 9.03 -16.10
N ILE A 190 7.81 9.08 -14.77
CA ILE A 190 7.47 10.34 -14.07
C ILE A 190 8.66 11.31 -14.13
N VAL A 191 9.89 10.83 -13.92
CA VAL A 191 11.09 11.68 -14.01
C VAL A 191 11.25 12.26 -15.41
N VAL A 192 11.12 11.42 -16.45
CA VAL A 192 11.18 11.88 -17.85
C VAL A 192 10.07 12.89 -18.13
N PHE A 193 8.84 12.64 -17.67
CA PHE A 193 7.74 13.58 -17.83
C PHE A 193 8.03 14.94 -17.16
N ILE A 194 8.55 14.93 -15.92
CA ILE A 194 8.90 16.16 -15.20
C ILE A 194 10.00 16.92 -15.94
N LEU A 195 11.08 16.24 -16.34
CA LEU A 195 12.20 16.90 -17.04
C LEU A 195 11.76 17.47 -18.40
N LEU A 196 10.96 16.72 -19.14
CA LEU A 196 10.40 17.15 -20.42
C LEU A 196 9.46 18.36 -20.24
N GLY A 197 8.59 18.29 -19.23
CA GLY A 197 7.67 19.39 -18.93
C GLY A 197 8.39 20.66 -18.47
N LEU A 198 9.43 20.54 -17.63
CA LEU A 198 10.25 21.68 -17.25
C LEU A 198 10.99 22.26 -18.48
N SER A 199 11.48 21.41 -19.39
CA SER A 199 12.10 21.85 -20.63
C SER A 199 11.11 22.64 -21.51
N LEU A 200 9.88 22.18 -21.63
CA LEU A 200 8.83 22.89 -22.38
C LEU A 200 8.42 24.22 -21.73
N ILE A 201 8.34 24.24 -20.39
CA ILE A 201 7.98 25.44 -19.64
C ILE A 201 9.04 26.54 -19.79
N PHE A 202 10.32 26.20 -19.67
CA PHE A 202 11.41 27.18 -19.63
C PHE A 202 12.06 27.45 -20.99
N PHE A 203 12.15 26.45 -21.86
CA PHE A 203 12.90 26.50 -23.11
C PHE A 203 12.05 26.28 -24.36
N GLY A 204 10.80 25.78 -24.25
CA GLY A 204 9.97 25.41 -25.40
C GLY A 204 10.39 24.10 -26.09
N TRP A 205 11.48 23.45 -25.66
CA TRP A 205 12.03 22.25 -26.31
C TRP A 205 11.38 20.95 -25.71
N PRO A 206 11.03 19.97 -26.54
CA PRO A 206 11.33 19.76 -27.98
C PRO A 206 10.29 20.33 -28.97
N SER A 207 9.29 21.06 -28.48
CA SER A 207 8.30 21.69 -29.35
C SER A 207 8.88 22.87 -30.14
N SER A 208 8.28 23.17 -31.27
CA SER A 208 8.55 24.43 -32.00
C SER A 208 7.76 25.63 -31.45
N ASN A 209 6.90 25.39 -30.42
CA ASN A 209 6.13 26.45 -29.78
C ASN A 209 7.02 27.26 -28.81
N PRO A 210 6.70 28.54 -28.56
CA PRO A 210 7.42 29.32 -27.56
C PRO A 210 7.22 28.68 -26.16
N PRO A 211 8.15 28.96 -25.21
CA PRO A 211 8.02 28.50 -23.82
C PRO A 211 6.67 28.88 -23.21
N THR A 212 5.99 27.94 -22.56
CA THR A 212 4.69 28.21 -21.94
C THR A 212 4.79 29.13 -20.73
N GLY A 213 5.94 29.18 -20.07
CA GLY A 213 6.15 29.97 -18.87
C GLY A 213 5.13 29.68 -17.76
N ALA A 214 4.89 30.68 -16.92
CA ALA A 214 3.93 30.57 -15.80
C ALA A 214 2.52 31.11 -16.13
N HIS A 215 2.23 31.44 -17.39
CA HIS A 215 1.00 32.11 -17.80
C HIS A 215 -0.26 31.33 -17.37
N ASN A 216 -0.29 30.03 -17.57
CA ASN A 216 -1.44 29.17 -17.23
C ASN A 216 -1.76 29.12 -15.72
N LEU A 217 -0.81 29.46 -14.86
CA LEU A 217 -1.05 29.48 -13.41
C LEU A 217 -1.94 30.66 -12.98
N ILE A 218 -1.97 31.75 -13.74
CA ILE A 218 -2.68 32.99 -13.36
C ILE A 218 -3.78 33.40 -14.34
N ALA A 219 -3.70 32.96 -15.61
CA ALA A 219 -4.59 33.45 -16.68
C ALA A 219 -6.07 33.06 -16.51
N TYR A 220 -6.35 31.94 -15.85
CA TYR A 220 -7.69 31.35 -15.77
C TYR A 220 -8.28 31.41 -14.36
N GLY A 221 -8.31 32.58 -13.74
CA GLY A 221 -8.83 32.80 -12.39
C GLY A 221 -7.78 32.75 -11.28
N GLY A 222 -6.48 32.78 -11.63
CA GLY A 222 -5.38 32.79 -10.68
C GLY A 222 -5.07 31.43 -10.08
N LEU A 223 -4.27 31.43 -9.00
CA LEU A 223 -3.84 30.20 -8.33
C LEU A 223 -4.99 29.44 -7.64
N PHE A 224 -6.05 30.13 -7.24
CA PHE A 224 -7.19 29.59 -6.51
C PHE A 224 -8.52 29.96 -7.18
N PRO A 225 -8.79 29.49 -8.41
CA PRO A 225 -9.98 29.89 -9.15
C PRO A 225 -11.30 29.54 -8.44
N ASN A 226 -11.31 28.46 -7.67
CA ASN A 226 -12.45 28.01 -6.87
C ASN A 226 -12.27 28.28 -5.35
N GLY A 227 -11.40 29.25 -5.01
CA GLY A 227 -11.07 29.61 -3.64
C GLY A 227 -10.31 28.50 -2.88
N PHE A 228 -10.04 28.76 -1.61
CA PHE A 228 -9.32 27.79 -0.76
C PHE A 228 -10.16 26.56 -0.44
N THR A 229 -11.50 26.68 -0.48
CA THR A 229 -12.42 25.53 -0.35
C THR A 229 -12.16 24.50 -1.44
N GLY A 230 -11.96 24.93 -2.70
CA GLY A 230 -11.58 24.03 -3.80
C GLY A 230 -10.29 23.27 -3.52
N VAL A 231 -9.28 23.93 -2.93
CA VAL A 231 -8.01 23.30 -2.53
C VAL A 231 -8.24 22.23 -1.45
N LEU A 232 -9.05 22.50 -0.43
CA LEU A 232 -9.37 21.54 0.62
C LEU A 232 -10.14 20.33 0.09
N LEU A 233 -11.15 20.55 -0.76
CA LEU A 233 -11.90 19.46 -1.39
C LEU A 233 -11.02 18.61 -2.31
N ALA A 234 -10.15 19.25 -3.08
CA ALA A 234 -9.16 18.54 -3.89
C ALA A 234 -8.15 17.75 -3.03
N ALA A 235 -7.76 18.27 -1.86
CA ALA A 235 -6.90 17.54 -0.93
C ALA A 235 -7.57 16.25 -0.43
N CYS A 236 -8.88 16.28 -0.17
CA CYS A 236 -9.65 15.09 0.20
C CYS A 236 -9.59 14.00 -0.89
N ILE A 237 -9.66 14.39 -2.17
CA ILE A 237 -9.51 13.44 -3.28
C ILE A 237 -8.04 13.02 -3.44
N ALA A 238 -7.10 13.94 -3.31
CA ALA A 238 -5.68 13.65 -3.43
C ALA A 238 -5.17 12.61 -2.41
N VAL A 239 -5.82 12.51 -1.22
CA VAL A 239 -5.52 11.47 -0.21
C VAL A 239 -5.59 10.07 -0.83
N PHE A 240 -6.51 9.81 -1.75
CA PHE A 240 -6.65 8.49 -2.38
C PHE A 240 -5.52 8.17 -3.36
N SER A 241 -4.86 9.18 -3.92
CA SER A 241 -3.66 8.97 -4.73
C SER A 241 -2.49 8.40 -3.90
N PHE A 242 -2.53 8.54 -2.58
CA PHE A 242 -1.56 7.96 -1.66
C PHE A 242 -2.00 6.59 -1.10
N GLY A 243 -3.18 6.08 -1.47
CA GLY A 243 -3.63 4.74 -1.10
C GLY A 243 -2.65 3.68 -1.59
N GLY A 244 -2.43 2.64 -0.78
CA GLY A 244 -1.45 1.58 -1.08
C GLY A 244 -0.08 1.77 -0.43
N ILE A 245 0.21 2.91 0.22
CA ILE A 245 1.46 3.10 1.00
C ILE A 245 1.55 2.08 2.15
N GLU A 246 0.42 1.64 2.67
CA GLU A 246 0.30 0.61 3.72
C GLU A 246 0.73 -0.78 3.26
N ASN A 247 0.78 -1.06 1.94
CA ASN A 247 1.29 -2.32 1.39
C ASN A 247 2.73 -2.61 1.82
N SER A 248 3.51 -1.56 2.09
CA SER A 248 4.90 -1.67 2.58
C SER A 248 5.01 -2.47 3.88
N SER A 249 3.97 -2.46 4.72
CA SER A 249 3.96 -3.19 5.99
C SER A 249 3.78 -4.69 5.81
N ALA A 250 3.15 -5.14 4.73
CA ALA A 250 2.87 -6.55 4.48
C ALA A 250 4.14 -7.35 4.15
N GLY A 251 5.11 -6.72 3.50
CA GLY A 251 6.40 -7.33 3.13
C GLY A 251 7.46 -7.35 4.23
N ALA A 252 7.17 -6.73 5.37
CA ALA A 252 8.18 -6.56 6.43
C ALA A 252 8.68 -7.88 7.03
N ALA A 253 7.80 -8.89 7.15
CA ALA A 253 8.18 -10.22 7.65
C ALA A 253 9.07 -11.00 6.67
N GLU A 254 9.09 -10.61 5.39
CA GLU A 254 9.88 -11.24 4.33
C GLU A 254 11.18 -10.45 4.00
N SER A 255 11.44 -9.31 4.71
CA SER A 255 12.69 -8.54 4.60
C SER A 255 13.85 -9.27 5.27
N GLU A 256 15.04 -9.19 4.68
CA GLU A 256 16.27 -9.76 5.24
C GLU A 256 16.70 -9.03 6.52
N HIS A 257 16.59 -7.69 6.53
CA HIS A 257 16.99 -6.82 7.65
C HIS A 257 15.90 -5.78 7.97
N PRO A 258 14.75 -6.19 8.57
CA PRO A 258 13.59 -5.31 8.76
C PRO A 258 13.89 -4.02 9.53
N GLU A 259 14.72 -4.10 10.58
CA GLU A 259 15.09 -2.96 11.45
C GLU A 259 15.80 -1.84 10.69
N ARG A 260 16.44 -2.15 9.59
CA ARG A 260 17.19 -1.21 8.74
C ARG A 260 16.39 -0.86 7.47
N ASP A 261 15.79 -1.88 6.84
CA ASP A 261 15.21 -1.76 5.50
C ASP A 261 13.88 -1.03 5.53
N ILE A 262 13.03 -1.27 6.55
CA ILE A 262 11.73 -0.62 6.69
C ILE A 262 11.87 0.90 6.88
N PRO A 263 12.69 1.43 7.80
CA PRO A 263 12.88 2.86 7.92
C PRO A 263 13.44 3.53 6.67
N ARG A 264 14.34 2.83 5.96
CA ARG A 264 14.89 3.33 4.68
C ARG A 264 13.83 3.34 3.59
N ALA A 265 13.06 2.25 3.47
CA ALA A 265 11.96 2.16 2.51
C ALA A 265 10.93 3.27 2.75
N ALA A 266 10.52 3.49 4.00
CA ALA A 266 9.60 4.54 4.40
C ALA A 266 10.11 5.93 3.98
N ARG A 267 11.34 6.27 4.35
CA ARG A 267 11.95 7.57 3.99
C ARG A 267 12.04 7.77 2.49
N ASN A 268 12.51 6.76 1.76
CA ASN A 268 12.66 6.85 0.29
C ASN A 268 11.30 6.95 -0.39
N MET A 269 10.31 6.22 0.06
CA MET A 269 8.94 6.25 -0.47
C MET A 269 8.33 7.63 -0.34
N ILE A 270 8.40 8.25 0.85
CA ILE A 270 7.82 9.56 1.13
C ILE A 270 8.41 10.63 0.22
N TRP A 271 9.73 10.75 0.18
CA TRP A 271 10.38 11.79 -0.64
C TRP A 271 10.06 11.62 -2.11
N ARG A 272 10.05 10.36 -2.60
CA ARG A 272 9.70 10.07 -3.99
C ARG A 272 8.26 10.44 -4.30
N LEU A 273 7.31 10.06 -3.43
CA LEU A 273 5.90 10.38 -3.64
C LEU A 273 5.64 11.89 -3.61
N LEU A 274 6.17 12.60 -2.62
CA LEU A 274 5.99 14.05 -2.53
C LEU A 274 6.58 14.75 -3.75
N ILE A 275 7.84 14.46 -4.09
CA ILE A 275 8.51 15.08 -5.24
C ILE A 275 7.76 14.77 -6.54
N PHE A 276 7.41 13.50 -6.77
CA PHE A 276 6.76 13.10 -8.01
C PHE A 276 5.37 13.69 -8.14
N TYR A 277 4.56 13.69 -7.08
CA TYR A 277 3.21 14.24 -7.14
C TYR A 277 3.23 15.76 -7.28
N ILE A 278 4.01 16.45 -6.46
CA ILE A 278 4.09 17.90 -6.48
C ILE A 278 4.63 18.40 -7.81
N LEU A 279 5.75 17.83 -8.29
CA LEU A 279 6.38 18.28 -9.54
C LEU A 279 5.55 17.86 -10.76
N ALA A 280 5.05 16.63 -10.83
CA ALA A 280 4.26 16.19 -11.97
C ALA A 280 2.97 17.00 -12.13
N VAL A 281 2.22 17.20 -11.02
CA VAL A 281 1.01 18.01 -11.05
C VAL A 281 1.34 19.49 -11.31
N GLY A 282 2.42 20.02 -10.72
CA GLY A 282 2.91 21.37 -10.97
C GLY A 282 3.22 21.60 -12.45
N VAL A 283 3.90 20.64 -13.08
CA VAL A 283 4.19 20.68 -14.54
C VAL A 283 2.88 20.69 -15.33
N ILE A 284 1.92 19.81 -15.02
CA ILE A 284 0.65 19.73 -15.74
C ILE A 284 -0.09 21.06 -15.72
N VAL A 285 -0.31 21.65 -14.53
CA VAL A 285 -1.08 22.90 -14.39
C VAL A 285 -0.34 24.13 -14.93
N THR A 286 0.96 24.01 -15.15
CA THR A 286 1.77 25.07 -15.80
C THR A 286 1.75 24.94 -17.31
N MET A 287 1.81 23.72 -17.87
CA MET A 287 1.85 23.48 -19.31
C MET A 287 0.51 23.75 -20.00
N GLN A 288 -0.61 23.50 -19.35
CA GLN A 288 -1.95 23.63 -19.95
C GLN A 288 -2.95 24.35 -19.04
N PRO A 289 -3.97 25.03 -19.62
CA PRO A 289 -5.08 25.60 -18.86
C PRO A 289 -5.78 24.52 -18.04
N TRP A 290 -5.96 24.76 -16.74
CA TRP A 290 -6.65 23.82 -15.85
C TRP A 290 -8.09 23.53 -16.29
N THR A 291 -8.75 24.48 -16.96
CA THR A 291 -10.12 24.35 -17.50
C THR A 291 -10.21 23.26 -18.58
N GLN A 292 -9.17 23.05 -19.39
CA GLN A 292 -9.12 21.98 -20.37
C GLN A 292 -8.98 20.60 -19.71
N THR A 293 -8.25 20.53 -18.60
CA THR A 293 -8.13 19.32 -17.78
C THR A 293 -9.43 19.00 -17.09
N ALA A 294 -10.13 20.02 -16.54
CA ALA A 294 -11.41 19.87 -15.85
C ALA A 294 -12.54 19.35 -16.75
N ALA A 295 -12.54 19.71 -18.03
CA ALA A 295 -13.55 19.29 -19.00
C ALA A 295 -13.43 17.82 -19.43
N SER A 296 -12.45 17.08 -18.90
CA SER A 296 -12.10 15.74 -19.35
C SER A 296 -12.74 14.66 -18.50
N GLY A 297 -13.16 13.56 -19.13
CA GLY A 297 -13.63 12.35 -18.45
C GLY A 297 -12.49 11.51 -17.84
N SER A 298 -12.78 10.25 -17.54
CA SER A 298 -11.84 9.27 -16.95
C SER A 298 -11.22 8.30 -17.98
N THR A 299 -11.11 8.71 -19.25
CA THR A 299 -10.50 7.91 -20.33
C THR A 299 -9.00 8.15 -20.43
N LEU A 300 -8.27 7.30 -21.15
CA LEU A 300 -6.84 7.48 -21.41
C LEU A 300 -6.55 8.84 -22.05
N GLU A 301 -7.31 9.22 -23.09
CA GLU A 301 -7.14 10.49 -23.81
C GLU A 301 -7.47 11.72 -22.96
N SER A 302 -8.25 11.51 -21.91
CA SER A 302 -8.57 12.54 -20.92
C SER A 302 -7.52 12.70 -19.82
N SER A 303 -6.50 11.82 -19.79
CA SER A 303 -5.42 11.93 -18.82
C SER A 303 -4.73 13.30 -18.92
N PRO A 304 -4.57 14.01 -17.80
CA PRO A 304 -3.85 15.30 -17.80
C PRO A 304 -2.43 15.18 -18.35
N PHE A 305 -1.78 14.04 -18.18
CA PHE A 305 -0.44 13.76 -18.71
C PHE A 305 -0.42 13.64 -20.22
N VAL A 306 -1.39 12.94 -20.81
CA VAL A 306 -1.54 12.83 -22.29
C VAL A 306 -1.75 14.20 -22.87
N LYS A 307 -2.72 14.95 -22.34
CA LYS A 307 -3.03 16.30 -22.83
C LYS A 307 -1.86 17.28 -22.72
N ALA A 308 -1.11 17.24 -21.61
CA ALA A 308 0.07 18.08 -21.45
C ALA A 308 1.13 17.77 -22.51
N LEU A 309 1.35 16.50 -22.84
CA LEU A 309 2.31 16.11 -23.89
C LEU A 309 1.79 16.39 -25.30
N ASP A 310 0.50 16.19 -25.56
CA ASP A 310 -0.12 16.50 -26.87
C ASP A 310 -0.10 18.02 -27.15
N SER A 311 -0.40 18.85 -26.12
CA SER A 311 -0.30 20.30 -26.25
C SER A 311 1.13 20.78 -26.55
N ALA A 312 2.13 19.97 -26.17
CA ALA A 312 3.53 20.17 -26.47
C ALA A 312 3.95 19.65 -27.87
N GLY A 313 3.03 19.09 -28.65
CA GLY A 313 3.29 18.55 -29.99
C GLY A 313 3.89 17.15 -30.02
N ILE A 314 3.81 16.40 -28.90
CA ILE A 314 4.32 15.03 -28.81
C ILE A 314 3.21 14.05 -29.22
N HIS A 315 3.08 13.77 -30.52
CA HIS A 315 1.99 12.95 -31.08
C HIS A 315 1.97 11.48 -30.60
N ALA A 316 3.09 10.95 -30.10
CA ALA A 316 3.17 9.62 -29.51
C ALA A 316 2.72 9.56 -28.03
N ALA A 317 2.31 10.70 -27.42
CA ALA A 317 1.99 10.81 -26.00
C ALA A 317 0.96 9.78 -25.54
N GLY A 318 -0.11 9.55 -26.33
CA GLY A 318 -1.13 8.57 -26.02
C GLY A 318 -0.57 7.15 -25.91
N HIS A 319 0.27 6.71 -26.84
CA HIS A 319 0.85 5.36 -26.82
C HIS A 319 1.87 5.19 -25.68
N ILE A 320 2.69 6.20 -25.42
CA ILE A 320 3.68 6.19 -24.32
C ILE A 320 2.93 6.09 -22.98
N MET A 321 1.92 6.94 -22.78
CA MET A 321 1.12 6.94 -21.56
C MET A 321 0.33 5.65 -21.40
N ASN A 322 -0.18 5.06 -22.47
CA ASN A 322 -0.85 3.77 -22.41
C ASN A 322 0.08 2.67 -21.89
N ALA A 323 1.32 2.60 -22.39
CA ALA A 323 2.33 1.68 -21.87
C ALA A 323 2.60 1.88 -20.38
N ILE A 324 2.75 3.14 -19.95
CA ILE A 324 2.99 3.49 -18.56
C ILE A 324 1.79 3.10 -17.68
N LEU A 325 0.57 3.37 -18.12
CA LEU A 325 -0.65 3.03 -17.39
C LEU A 325 -0.85 1.52 -17.25
N ILE A 326 -0.56 0.74 -18.30
CA ILE A 326 -0.57 -0.73 -18.23
C ILE A 326 0.44 -1.22 -17.18
N ALA A 327 1.68 -0.71 -17.23
CA ALA A 327 2.70 -1.10 -16.24
C ALA A 327 2.31 -0.66 -14.83
N ALA A 328 1.73 0.53 -14.67
CA ALA A 328 1.30 1.06 -13.37
C ALA A 328 0.14 0.24 -12.79
N ALA A 329 -0.88 -0.07 -13.57
CA ALA A 329 -2.03 -0.86 -13.16
C ALA A 329 -1.65 -2.31 -12.82
N LEU A 330 -0.83 -2.96 -13.65
CA LEU A 330 -0.32 -4.31 -13.36
C LEU A 330 0.52 -4.36 -12.09
N SER A 331 1.37 -3.37 -11.86
CA SER A 331 2.16 -3.27 -10.64
C SER A 331 1.27 -3.03 -9.41
N ALA A 332 0.28 -2.14 -9.50
CA ALA A 332 -0.66 -1.90 -8.41
C ALA A 332 -1.47 -3.16 -8.09
N ALA A 333 -1.99 -3.86 -9.11
CA ALA A 333 -2.69 -5.13 -8.95
C ALA A 333 -1.79 -6.19 -8.29
N ASN A 334 -0.54 -6.32 -8.77
CA ASN A 334 0.44 -7.27 -8.22
C ASN A 334 0.75 -6.99 -6.75
N GLY A 335 1.01 -5.73 -6.39
CA GLY A 335 1.28 -5.31 -5.02
C GLY A 335 0.09 -5.47 -4.08
N CYS A 336 -1.13 -5.16 -4.53
CA CYS A 336 -2.35 -5.33 -3.76
C CYS A 336 -2.67 -6.82 -3.53
N LEU A 337 -2.51 -7.69 -4.53
CA LEU A 337 -2.71 -9.13 -4.36
C LEU A 337 -1.69 -9.74 -3.41
N TYR A 338 -0.43 -9.31 -3.52
CA TYR A 338 0.62 -9.69 -2.58
C TYR A 338 0.23 -9.30 -1.15
N ALA A 339 -0.11 -8.04 -0.89
CA ALA A 339 -0.44 -7.56 0.44
C ALA A 339 -1.70 -8.22 1.01
N SER A 340 -2.76 -8.36 0.20
CA SER A 340 -4.00 -9.05 0.57
C SER A 340 -3.72 -10.50 0.99
N SER A 341 -2.94 -11.24 0.21
CA SER A 341 -2.62 -12.63 0.51
C SER A 341 -1.88 -12.79 1.85
N ARG A 342 -0.98 -11.86 2.21
CA ARG A 342 -0.26 -11.90 3.50
C ARG A 342 -1.19 -11.59 4.68
N MET A 343 -2.18 -10.72 4.48
CA MET A 343 -3.20 -10.46 5.50
C MET A 343 -4.09 -11.68 5.74
N PHE A 344 -4.58 -12.33 4.68
CA PHE A 344 -5.39 -13.54 4.81
C PHE A 344 -4.59 -14.71 5.35
N HIS A 345 -3.31 -14.84 4.99
CA HIS A 345 -2.41 -15.82 5.58
C HIS A 345 -2.29 -15.63 7.10
N SER A 346 -2.00 -14.42 7.54
CA SER A 346 -1.94 -14.07 8.97
C SER A 346 -3.25 -14.30 9.70
N LEU A 347 -4.40 -13.96 9.09
CA LEU A 347 -5.74 -14.27 9.66
C LEU A 347 -5.96 -15.77 9.81
N ALA A 348 -5.52 -16.58 8.84
CA ALA A 348 -5.66 -18.03 8.88
C ALA A 348 -4.76 -18.67 9.96
N LEU A 349 -3.56 -18.13 10.20
CA LEU A 349 -2.71 -18.56 11.32
C LEU A 349 -3.38 -18.29 12.68
N ASP A 350 -4.13 -17.19 12.78
CA ASP A 350 -4.88 -16.83 13.98
C ASP A 350 -6.30 -17.46 14.02
N GLY A 351 -6.63 -18.42 13.16
CA GLY A 351 -7.95 -19.05 13.11
C GLY A 351 -9.12 -18.14 12.72
N MET A 352 -8.84 -16.96 12.14
CA MET A 352 -9.83 -15.95 11.74
C MET A 352 -10.13 -15.94 10.24
N ALA A 353 -9.55 -16.85 9.47
CA ALA A 353 -9.80 -17.09 8.05
C ALA A 353 -9.71 -18.61 7.77
N PRO A 354 -10.15 -19.09 6.60
CA PRO A 354 -10.09 -20.50 6.26
C PRO A 354 -8.69 -21.09 6.40
N ALA A 355 -8.56 -22.24 7.04
CA ALA A 355 -7.27 -22.86 7.39
C ALA A 355 -6.36 -23.13 6.18
N PHE A 356 -6.91 -23.35 4.98
CA PHE A 356 -6.10 -23.55 3.78
C PHE A 356 -5.28 -22.31 3.39
N ALA A 357 -5.74 -21.09 3.77
CA ALA A 357 -5.01 -19.85 3.53
C ALA A 357 -3.76 -19.72 4.43
N GLY A 358 -3.68 -20.47 5.53
CA GLY A 358 -2.51 -20.53 6.41
C GLY A 358 -1.36 -21.39 5.87
N LYS A 359 -1.57 -22.14 4.76
CA LYS A 359 -0.54 -23.02 4.20
C LYS A 359 0.43 -22.27 3.30
N THR A 360 1.71 -22.49 3.51
CA THR A 360 2.79 -21.99 2.64
C THR A 360 3.33 -23.09 1.74
N SER A 361 3.89 -22.73 0.59
CA SER A 361 4.63 -23.65 -0.28
C SER A 361 6.06 -23.80 0.18
N HIS A 362 6.79 -24.80 -0.35
CA HIS A 362 8.25 -24.95 -0.14
C HIS A 362 9.06 -23.70 -0.52
N SER A 363 8.53 -22.84 -1.39
CA SER A 363 9.15 -21.57 -1.77
C SER A 363 8.84 -20.41 -0.80
N GLY A 364 8.08 -20.64 0.28
CA GLY A 364 7.65 -19.65 1.26
C GLY A 364 6.47 -18.77 0.79
N ALA A 365 5.89 -19.03 -0.38
CA ALA A 365 4.72 -18.29 -0.85
C ALA A 365 3.43 -18.84 -0.20
N PRO A 366 2.51 -18.00 0.33
CA PRO A 366 1.25 -18.44 0.93
C PRO A 366 0.19 -18.71 -0.16
N ARG A 367 0.40 -19.80 -0.93
CA ARG A 367 -0.43 -20.12 -2.11
C ARG A 367 -1.92 -20.20 -1.81
N GLY A 368 -2.30 -20.78 -0.67
CA GLY A 368 -3.71 -20.85 -0.26
C GLY A 368 -4.32 -19.47 -0.09
N ALA A 369 -3.60 -18.53 0.52
CA ALA A 369 -4.06 -17.15 0.68
C ALA A 369 -4.09 -16.38 -0.63
N VAL A 370 -3.14 -16.62 -1.56
CA VAL A 370 -3.19 -16.04 -2.91
C VAL A 370 -4.44 -16.50 -3.66
N ILE A 371 -4.76 -17.80 -3.63
CA ILE A 371 -5.97 -18.35 -4.27
C ILE A 371 -7.22 -17.72 -3.62
N PHE A 372 -7.26 -17.62 -2.29
CA PHE A 372 -8.39 -17.02 -1.59
C PHE A 372 -8.62 -15.55 -1.99
N ALA A 373 -7.55 -14.75 -2.01
CA ALA A 373 -7.60 -13.36 -2.46
C ALA A 373 -8.00 -13.25 -3.95
N SER A 374 -7.58 -14.19 -4.79
CA SER A 374 -7.92 -14.24 -6.22
C SER A 374 -9.42 -14.48 -6.44
N ILE A 375 -10.11 -15.23 -5.57
CA ILE A 375 -11.58 -15.39 -5.65
C ILE A 375 -12.26 -14.02 -5.48
N GLY A 376 -11.84 -13.24 -4.49
CA GLY A 376 -12.35 -11.88 -4.29
C GLY A 376 -12.04 -10.94 -5.46
N MET A 377 -10.83 -11.04 -6.03
CA MET A 377 -10.45 -10.32 -7.25
C MET A 377 -11.38 -10.66 -8.43
N VAL A 378 -11.62 -11.95 -8.68
CA VAL A 378 -12.52 -12.39 -9.77
C VAL A 378 -13.92 -11.85 -9.55
N ALA A 379 -14.48 -11.94 -8.34
CA ALA A 379 -15.79 -11.39 -8.02
C ALA A 379 -15.86 -9.88 -8.30
N ALA A 380 -14.86 -9.11 -7.85
CA ALA A 380 -14.77 -7.68 -8.08
C ALA A 380 -14.63 -7.35 -9.59
N SER A 381 -13.84 -8.14 -10.33
CA SER A 381 -13.68 -7.96 -11.79
C SER A 381 -14.99 -8.22 -12.55
N LEU A 382 -15.73 -9.27 -12.17
CA LEU A 382 -17.04 -9.55 -12.77
C LEU A 382 -18.03 -8.42 -12.50
N ILE A 383 -18.08 -7.90 -11.27
CA ILE A 383 -18.90 -6.74 -10.94
C ILE A 383 -18.49 -5.53 -11.79
N ALA A 384 -17.21 -5.27 -11.96
CA ALA A 384 -16.72 -4.15 -12.76
C ALA A 384 -17.05 -4.27 -14.25
N ILE A 385 -17.06 -5.51 -14.80
CA ILE A 385 -17.36 -5.76 -16.22
C ILE A 385 -18.87 -5.72 -16.50
N PHE A 386 -19.67 -6.40 -15.67
CA PHE A 386 -21.09 -6.62 -15.94
C PHE A 386 -22.02 -5.63 -15.28
N SER A 387 -21.55 -4.90 -14.27
CA SER A 387 -22.39 -3.93 -13.59
C SER A 387 -22.40 -2.59 -14.32
N ALA A 388 -23.58 -1.97 -14.36
CA ALA A 388 -23.70 -0.58 -14.75
C ALA A 388 -22.72 0.29 -13.94
N LYS A 389 -22.30 1.44 -14.50
CA LYS A 389 -21.38 2.42 -13.88
C LYS A 389 -21.67 2.70 -12.40
N VAL A 390 -22.92 2.55 -11.98
CA VAL A 390 -23.39 2.75 -10.59
C VAL A 390 -22.80 1.73 -9.62
N ALA A 391 -22.83 0.43 -9.94
CA ALA A 391 -22.32 -0.61 -9.05
C ALA A 391 -20.78 -0.52 -8.89
N PHE A 392 -20.06 -0.19 -9.95
CA PHE A 392 -18.63 0.11 -9.87
C PHE A 392 -18.35 1.30 -8.94
N GLY A 393 -19.16 2.37 -9.02
CA GLY A 393 -19.05 3.52 -8.13
C GLY A 393 -19.23 3.17 -6.66
N TYR A 394 -20.13 2.24 -6.32
CA TYR A 394 -20.28 1.75 -4.93
C TYR A 394 -19.10 0.91 -4.46
N LEU A 395 -18.55 0.05 -5.34
CA LEU A 395 -17.32 -0.70 -5.00
C LEU A 395 -16.16 0.24 -4.71
N MET A 396 -15.95 1.25 -5.55
CA MET A 396 -14.92 2.25 -5.33
C MET A 396 -15.18 3.04 -4.05
N GLY A 397 -16.43 3.40 -3.77
CA GLY A 397 -16.80 4.02 -2.50
C GLY A 397 -16.43 3.17 -1.28
N ALA A 398 -16.67 1.86 -1.34
CA ALA A 398 -16.28 0.94 -0.28
C ALA A 398 -14.75 0.85 -0.10
N VAL A 399 -13.98 0.82 -1.21
CA VAL A 399 -12.50 0.84 -1.17
C VAL A 399 -11.98 2.10 -0.49
N ILE A 400 -12.53 3.26 -0.86
CA ILE A 400 -12.14 4.55 -0.30
C ILE A 400 -12.40 4.59 1.21
N LEU A 401 -13.58 4.15 1.65
CA LEU A 401 -13.89 4.01 3.06
C LEU A 401 -12.91 3.07 3.77
N ALA A 402 -12.58 1.94 3.14
CA ALA A 402 -11.66 0.96 3.70
C ALA A 402 -10.24 1.52 3.86
N ILE A 403 -9.76 2.38 2.94
CA ILE A 403 -8.48 3.10 3.09
C ILE A 403 -8.52 3.99 4.34
N LEU A 404 -9.57 4.78 4.53
CA LEU A 404 -9.70 5.66 5.70
C LEU A 404 -9.76 4.86 7.00
N ILE A 405 -10.51 3.74 7.03
CA ILE A 405 -10.55 2.83 8.19
C ILE A 405 -9.14 2.27 8.48
N THR A 406 -8.42 1.81 7.46
CA THR A 406 -7.04 1.31 7.62
C THR A 406 -6.15 2.39 8.25
N TRP A 407 -6.20 3.62 7.76
CA TRP A 407 -5.38 4.72 8.26
C TRP A 407 -5.74 5.12 9.69
N ILE A 408 -7.04 5.18 10.02
CA ILE A 408 -7.50 5.43 11.40
C ILE A 408 -7.00 4.32 12.33
N VAL A 409 -7.13 3.05 11.93
CA VAL A 409 -6.66 1.90 12.73
C VAL A 409 -5.15 1.95 12.92
N VAL A 410 -4.37 2.32 11.91
CA VAL A 410 -2.91 2.51 12.01
C VAL A 410 -2.57 3.55 13.07
N PHE A 411 -3.21 4.73 13.04
CA PHE A 411 -2.96 5.76 14.05
C PHE A 411 -3.41 5.35 15.46
N LEU A 412 -4.57 4.72 15.61
CA LEU A 412 -5.03 4.20 16.91
C LEU A 412 -4.07 3.16 17.48
N THR A 413 -3.62 2.24 16.61
CA THR A 413 -2.62 1.22 16.98
C THR A 413 -1.32 1.87 17.43
N HIS A 414 -0.87 2.88 16.69
CA HIS A 414 0.36 3.64 17.01
C HIS A 414 0.27 4.38 18.36
N ILE A 415 -0.86 5.03 18.65
CA ILE A 415 -1.08 5.68 19.95
C ILE A 415 -0.97 4.66 21.09
N ARG A 416 -1.62 3.49 20.92
CA ARG A 416 -1.58 2.42 21.91
C ARG A 416 -0.19 1.80 22.03
N PHE A 417 0.51 1.59 20.90
CA PHE A 417 1.88 1.12 20.85
C PHE A 417 2.82 2.03 21.67
N ARG A 418 2.74 3.35 21.47
CA ARG A 418 3.53 4.32 22.24
C ARG A 418 3.18 4.32 23.72
N ALA A 419 1.89 4.22 24.07
CA ALA A 419 1.45 4.15 25.47
C ALA A 419 2.00 2.91 26.18
N VAL A 420 1.95 1.74 25.55
CA VAL A 420 2.49 0.50 26.12
C VAL A 420 4.02 0.59 26.27
N ARG A 421 4.76 1.05 25.25
CA ARG A 421 6.22 1.23 25.34
C ARG A 421 6.62 2.17 26.48
N LYS A 422 5.90 3.28 26.65
CA LYS A 422 6.12 4.19 27.78
C LYS A 422 5.87 3.52 29.13
N ALA A 423 4.79 2.75 29.26
CA ALA A 423 4.44 2.05 30.49
C ALA A 423 5.45 0.95 30.86
N THR A 424 6.07 0.31 29.85
CA THR A 424 7.09 -0.75 30.03
C THR A 424 8.52 -0.22 30.08
N GLY A 425 8.73 1.09 30.09
CA GLY A 425 10.07 1.70 30.14
C GLY A 425 10.88 1.55 28.84
N LEU A 426 10.27 1.08 27.74
CA LEU A 426 10.94 0.94 26.45
C LEU A 426 11.08 2.29 25.76
N GLY A 427 12.28 2.60 25.27
CA GLY A 427 12.57 3.84 24.55
C GLY A 427 11.83 3.98 23.23
N ILE A 428 11.89 5.17 22.65
CA ILE A 428 11.33 5.47 21.32
C ILE A 428 12.23 4.81 20.27
N PRO A 429 11.67 4.06 19.29
CA PRO A 429 12.45 3.49 18.20
C PRO A 429 13.17 4.56 17.36
N LYS A 430 14.27 4.19 16.69
CA LYS A 430 15.00 5.11 15.79
C LYS A 430 14.13 5.68 14.69
N ALA A 431 13.33 4.83 14.05
CA ALA A 431 12.27 5.25 13.14
C ALA A 431 11.02 5.58 13.95
N HIS A 432 10.57 6.81 13.94
CA HIS A 432 9.42 7.20 14.74
C HIS A 432 8.62 8.33 14.11
N LEU A 433 7.32 8.37 14.39
CA LEU A 433 6.44 9.46 14.05
C LEU A 433 6.70 10.65 14.98
N TRP A 434 7.13 11.77 14.41
CA TRP A 434 7.44 12.99 15.13
C TRP A 434 6.18 13.63 15.71
N GLY A 435 6.29 14.19 16.92
CA GLY A 435 5.18 14.86 17.59
C GLY A 435 4.07 13.94 18.09
N ALA A 436 4.27 12.61 18.08
CA ALA A 436 3.29 11.68 18.62
C ALA A 436 3.18 11.82 20.16
N PRO A 437 1.95 11.71 20.73
CA PRO A 437 0.72 11.23 20.09
C PRO A 437 -0.09 12.30 19.33
N PHE A 438 0.27 13.59 19.43
CA PHE A 438 -0.52 14.68 18.85
C PHE A 438 -0.69 14.51 17.33
N THR A 439 0.39 14.21 16.58
CA THR A 439 0.34 14.01 15.14
C THR A 439 -0.55 12.82 14.73
N ALA A 440 -0.61 11.77 15.55
CA ALA A 440 -1.50 10.64 15.30
C ALA A 440 -2.98 11.01 15.52
N TRP A 441 -3.30 11.78 16.57
CA TRP A 441 -4.65 12.30 16.79
C TRP A 441 -5.07 13.28 15.69
N PHE A 442 -4.17 14.16 15.27
CA PHE A 442 -4.40 15.04 14.12
C PHE A 442 -4.67 14.23 12.85
N GLY A 443 -3.91 13.16 12.60
CA GLY A 443 -4.14 12.26 11.48
C GLY A 443 -5.52 11.60 11.50
N ILE A 444 -5.99 11.17 12.67
CA ILE A 444 -7.36 10.62 12.83
C ILE A 444 -8.39 11.69 12.50
N ALA A 445 -8.23 12.90 13.06
CA ALA A 445 -9.14 14.01 12.80
C ALA A 445 -9.18 14.39 11.30
N ALA A 446 -8.02 14.38 10.64
CA ALA A 446 -7.93 14.60 9.19
C ALA A 446 -8.65 13.49 8.39
N CYS A 447 -8.47 12.21 8.74
CA CYS A 447 -9.20 11.11 8.10
C CYS A 447 -10.73 11.25 8.27
N LEU A 448 -11.19 11.66 9.46
CA LEU A 448 -12.61 11.91 9.70
C LEU A 448 -13.12 13.12 8.92
N ALA A 449 -12.34 14.18 8.82
CA ALA A 449 -12.69 15.36 8.00
C ALA A 449 -12.79 14.99 6.51
N VAL A 450 -11.85 14.17 6.01
CA VAL A 450 -11.92 13.62 4.64
C VAL A 450 -13.21 12.79 4.47
N PHE A 451 -13.51 11.88 5.40
CA PHE A 451 -14.72 11.06 5.33
C PHE A 451 -15.99 11.90 5.27
N ILE A 452 -16.09 12.95 6.11
CA ILE A 452 -17.24 13.87 6.12
C ILE A 452 -17.32 14.61 4.77
N SER A 453 -16.21 15.10 4.24
CA SER A 453 -16.17 15.82 2.96
C SER A 453 -16.62 14.96 1.77
N LEU A 454 -16.45 13.63 1.84
CA LEU A 454 -16.92 12.71 0.81
C LEU A 454 -18.44 12.64 0.68
N TYR A 455 -19.20 13.16 1.66
CA TYR A 455 -20.64 13.29 1.53
C TYR A 455 -21.04 14.14 0.32
N TRP A 456 -20.30 15.21 0.08
CA TRP A 456 -20.54 16.11 -1.07
C TRP A 456 -19.78 15.71 -2.33
N LEU A 457 -18.57 15.14 -2.17
CA LEU A 457 -17.68 14.81 -3.29
C LEU A 457 -18.00 13.45 -3.93
N MET A 458 -18.31 12.46 -3.11
CA MET A 458 -18.52 11.07 -3.53
C MET A 458 -19.61 10.41 -2.68
N PRO A 459 -20.91 10.74 -2.89
CA PRO A 459 -22.02 10.22 -2.08
C PRO A 459 -22.06 8.69 -1.99
N ASN A 460 -21.57 8.01 -3.03
CA ASN A 460 -21.48 6.53 -3.06
C ASN A 460 -20.71 5.93 -1.88
N VAL A 461 -19.73 6.66 -1.31
CA VAL A 461 -18.99 6.25 -0.11
C VAL A 461 -19.94 6.13 1.09
N TRP A 462 -20.85 7.09 1.23
CA TRP A 462 -21.82 7.12 2.33
C TRP A 462 -22.95 6.10 2.15
N ILE A 463 -23.30 5.77 0.91
CA ILE A 463 -24.31 4.75 0.61
C ILE A 463 -23.71 3.34 0.80
N ALA A 464 -22.48 3.11 0.34
CA ALA A 464 -21.80 1.82 0.46
C ALA A 464 -21.23 1.57 1.86
N GLY A 465 -20.92 2.63 2.62
CA GLY A 465 -20.26 2.56 3.91
C GLY A 465 -21.03 1.76 4.97
N PRO A 466 -22.28 2.10 5.30
CA PRO A 466 -23.04 1.39 6.33
C PRO A 466 -23.19 -0.11 6.03
N PRO A 467 -23.60 -0.57 4.83
CA PRO A 467 -23.61 -2.00 4.50
C PRO A 467 -22.24 -2.66 4.65
N TYR A 468 -21.18 -1.99 4.21
CA TYR A 468 -19.82 -2.51 4.35
C TYR A 468 -19.42 -2.73 5.81
N LEU A 469 -19.67 -1.73 6.68
CA LEU A 469 -19.40 -1.85 8.11
C LEU A 469 -20.25 -2.92 8.77
N LEU A 470 -21.55 -3.05 8.42
CA LEU A 470 -22.42 -4.10 8.91
C LEU A 470 -21.90 -5.49 8.54
N ILE A 471 -21.42 -5.68 7.30
CA ILE A 471 -20.81 -6.93 6.85
C ILE A 471 -19.54 -7.21 7.67
N LEU A 472 -18.65 -6.22 7.83
CA LEU A 472 -17.39 -6.40 8.52
C LEU A 472 -17.57 -6.74 10.01
N PHE A 473 -18.42 -6.00 10.72
CA PHE A 473 -18.71 -6.25 12.13
C PHE A 473 -19.60 -7.48 12.36
N GLY A 474 -20.55 -7.73 11.44
CA GLY A 474 -21.37 -8.93 11.44
C GLY A 474 -20.53 -10.19 11.24
N ALA A 475 -19.58 -10.17 10.33
CA ALA A 475 -18.61 -11.26 10.12
C ALA A 475 -17.77 -11.51 11.38
N TYR A 476 -17.31 -10.45 12.06
CA TYR A 476 -16.62 -10.61 13.34
C TYR A 476 -17.51 -11.25 14.41
N TRP A 477 -18.77 -10.79 14.53
CA TRP A 477 -19.72 -11.34 15.50
C TRP A 477 -20.01 -12.83 15.24
N LEU A 478 -20.22 -13.20 13.97
CA LEU A 478 -20.43 -14.60 13.55
C LEU A 478 -19.17 -15.44 13.84
N ALA A 479 -18.00 -14.96 13.47
CA ALA A 479 -16.74 -15.65 13.75
C ALA A 479 -16.51 -15.85 15.26
N ARG A 480 -16.90 -14.87 16.09
CA ARG A 480 -16.85 -14.98 17.54
C ARG A 480 -17.88 -15.95 18.12
N ARG A 481 -19.09 -16.02 17.52
CA ARG A 481 -20.20 -16.84 18.01
C ARG A 481 -20.04 -18.31 17.65
N PHE A 482 -19.54 -18.60 16.47
CA PHE A 482 -19.48 -19.95 15.88
C PHE A 482 -18.06 -20.46 15.65
N GLY A 483 -17.05 -19.61 15.69
CA GLY A 483 -15.65 -19.95 15.51
C GLY A 483 -14.88 -19.99 16.83
N ASN A 484 -13.79 -20.73 16.85
CA ASN A 484 -12.80 -20.72 17.95
C ASN A 484 -11.74 -19.64 17.68
N ILE A 485 -12.11 -18.36 17.82
CA ILE A 485 -11.12 -17.29 17.73
C ILE A 485 -10.22 -17.34 18.97
N PRO A 486 -8.90 -17.61 18.82
CA PRO A 486 -7.99 -17.68 19.95
C PRO A 486 -7.88 -16.35 20.69
N PRO A 487 -7.37 -16.32 21.93
CA PRO A 487 -7.10 -15.08 22.65
C PRO A 487 -6.17 -14.17 21.81
N ALA A 488 -6.35 -12.85 21.92
CA ALA A 488 -5.45 -11.90 21.25
C ALA A 488 -4.02 -12.12 21.77
N VAL A 489 -3.07 -12.18 20.83
CA VAL A 489 -1.64 -12.15 21.15
C VAL A 489 -1.35 -10.86 21.91
N LYS A 490 -0.66 -10.94 23.04
CA LYS A 490 -0.30 -9.74 23.80
C LYS A 490 0.89 -9.03 23.13
N PRO A 491 1.05 -7.70 23.32
CA PRO A 491 2.20 -6.96 22.80
C PRO A 491 3.57 -7.54 23.21
N GLU A 492 3.63 -8.19 24.37
CA GLU A 492 4.83 -8.81 24.94
C GLU A 492 5.21 -10.11 24.21
N GLU A 493 4.23 -10.79 23.65
CA GLU A 493 4.37 -12.07 22.93
C GLU A 493 4.75 -11.87 21.45
N LEU A 494 4.63 -10.63 20.93
CA LEU A 494 5.06 -10.35 19.56
C LEU A 494 6.58 -10.43 19.45
N PRO A 495 7.11 -11.04 18.37
CA PRO A 495 8.53 -10.98 18.05
C PRO A 495 9.02 -9.54 18.05
N ARG A 496 10.14 -9.25 18.70
CA ARG A 496 10.77 -7.92 18.75
C ARG A 496 12.16 -8.00 18.15
N ILE A 497 12.51 -6.99 17.39
CA ILE A 497 13.89 -6.76 16.95
C ILE A 497 14.34 -5.46 17.60
N GLY A 498 15.35 -5.53 18.47
CA GLY A 498 16.04 -4.41 19.09
C GLY A 498 15.37 -3.85 20.32
#